data_b938a34b8a71977ecb607239b7711e7c
#
_entry.id   b938a34b8a71977ecb607239b7711e7c
#
_cell.length_a   1.000
_cell.length_b   1.000
_cell.length_c   1.000
_cell.angle_alpha   90.00
_cell.angle_beta   90.00
_cell.angle_gamma   90.00
#
_symmetry.space_group_name_H-M   'P 1'
#
loop_
_entity.id
_entity.type
_entity.pdbx_description
1 polymer ?
#
loop_
_entity_poly.entity_id
_entity_poly.type
_entity_poly.pdbx_seq_one_letter_code
_entity_poly.pdbx_strand_id
1 'polypeptide(L)'
;MKMKKYISLLMAIIMMLSLFAGCGSEGNTPSVSDDKDTLYLRLSSALQSTDWQQTSAMEGNKITYVQLFEGLYGIDESAGGYYNLLAKDIQVSEDGLTYTIELVDATFQNGDPLTAEDVVFSYELAMQNSKFGYVTSMIDSIKADGDKTVIMTLKYPYSAISHTFFTIKIYSKREYQEIIDSGVPFGTRPHTAGTGPYYVSEYDVSAGVKLKAYENYWQGAPAIKNVEYRLITEDAAAVIAYENGELDYLMDAPLSEWEDIESSAQGRCTLAKANDIQFLGINYQSPSNNGILANPKVREAIFYAINKESVVKAATSGYGTVAYEYMLPDYVATAPRASDGRFKTYDYNKDACHQALLDAGFSEEQIAAGINVGTILTYNADTAPKAKAAVVIQACLAENGMIANVEIGETGPVTERLYALDYDMCVYSDSGNYDYNNIRQQVDSESVGMYVVCYKDDKNTFDWQKIENLVDQGVLATDTKERYDIYTELWSMIMDTKTILPLYHGAVGIAWSDRVKIDSINPFYYHLTDISWAK
;
A
#
# COMPACT_ATOMS: atom_id res chain seq x y z
N MET A 1 8.17 -71.60 17.36
CA MET A 1 8.75 -70.47 16.59
C MET A 1 8.04 -70.20 15.23
N LYS A 2 7.39 -71.19 14.59
CA LYS A 2 6.68 -71.00 13.31
C LYS A 2 5.34 -70.28 13.45
N MET A 3 4.60 -70.47 14.54
CA MET A 3 3.28 -69.85 14.74
C MET A 3 3.33 -68.34 14.97
N LYS A 4 4.37 -67.79 15.61
CA LYS A 4 4.52 -66.33 15.81
C LYS A 4 4.80 -65.56 14.48
N LYS A 5 5.42 -66.22 13.48
CA LYS A 5 5.65 -65.60 12.17
C LYS A 5 4.37 -65.46 11.33
N TYR A 6 3.45 -66.41 11.46
CA TYR A 6 2.16 -66.32 10.75
C TYR A 6 1.20 -65.29 11.36
N ILE A 7 1.25 -65.10 12.70
CA ILE A 7 0.47 -64.06 13.38
C ILE A 7 0.96 -62.66 13.02
N SER A 8 2.29 -62.46 12.92
CA SER A 8 2.86 -61.18 12.47
C SER A 8 2.55 -60.86 11.00
N LEU A 9 2.53 -61.88 10.13
CA LEU A 9 2.17 -61.72 8.73
C LEU A 9 0.68 -61.43 8.55
N LEU A 10 -0.17 -62.07 9.34
CA LEU A 10 -1.60 -61.83 9.33
C LEU A 10 -1.97 -60.42 9.86
N MET A 11 -1.29 -59.92 10.90
CA MET A 11 -1.44 -58.53 11.37
C MET A 11 -0.93 -57.49 10.34
N ALA A 12 0.16 -57.76 9.61
CA ALA A 12 0.62 -56.87 8.55
C ALA A 12 -0.35 -56.82 7.35
N ILE A 13 -0.99 -57.95 7.02
CA ILE A 13 -2.00 -58.00 5.95
C ILE A 13 -3.31 -57.30 6.38
N ILE A 14 -3.73 -57.39 7.66
CA ILE A 14 -4.86 -56.70 8.20
C ILE A 14 -4.60 -55.19 8.27
N MET A 15 -3.39 -54.73 8.60
CA MET A 15 -3.01 -53.32 8.54
C MET A 15 -2.94 -52.76 7.11
N MET A 16 -2.55 -53.55 6.12
CA MET A 16 -2.58 -53.11 4.72
C MET A 16 -4.00 -53.08 4.14
N LEU A 17 -4.88 -53.95 4.57
CA LEU A 17 -6.29 -53.92 4.14
C LEU A 17 -7.08 -52.81 4.82
N SER A 18 -6.70 -52.29 5.97
CA SER A 18 -7.29 -51.13 6.60
C SER A 18 -6.87 -49.77 5.96
N LEU A 19 -5.77 -49.78 5.18
CA LEU A 19 -5.34 -48.63 4.40
C LEU A 19 -6.09 -48.48 3.05
N PHE A 20 -6.78 -49.54 2.60
CA PHE A 20 -7.58 -49.48 1.37
C PHE A 20 -9.09 -49.36 1.62
N ALA A 21 -9.54 -49.48 2.87
CA ALA A 21 -10.95 -49.28 3.24
C ALA A 21 -11.29 -47.86 3.69
N GLY A 22 -10.34 -46.94 3.62
CA GLY A 22 -10.50 -45.53 3.98
C GLY A 22 -10.73 -44.55 2.80
N CYS A 23 -10.87 -45.04 1.58
CA CYS A 23 -11.23 -44.22 0.41
C CYS A 23 -12.64 -44.53 -0.08
N GLY A 24 -13.63 -44.17 0.70
CA GLY A 24 -15.06 -44.32 0.42
C GLY A 24 -15.91 -43.42 1.28
N SER A 25 -15.37 -42.35 1.86
CA SER A 25 -16.17 -41.16 2.09
C SER A 25 -16.04 -40.34 0.80
N GLU A 26 -17.09 -40.26 0.02
CA GLU A 26 -17.33 -39.07 -0.77
C GLU A 26 -17.08 -37.90 0.20
N GLY A 27 -15.84 -37.38 0.17
CA GLY A 27 -15.60 -36.04 0.64
C GLY A 27 -16.56 -35.22 -0.16
N ASN A 28 -17.57 -34.68 0.48
CA ASN A 28 -18.19 -33.45 0.07
C ASN A 28 -17.03 -32.44 -0.02
N THR A 29 -16.34 -32.42 -1.16
CA THR A 29 -15.89 -31.16 -1.71
C THR A 29 -17.19 -30.35 -1.72
N PRO A 30 -17.31 -29.23 -1.01
CA PRO A 30 -18.44 -28.37 -1.22
C PRO A 30 -18.44 -28.15 -2.73
N SER A 31 -19.43 -28.71 -3.43
CA SER A 31 -19.74 -28.26 -4.76
C SER A 31 -20.03 -26.79 -4.53
N VAL A 32 -19.07 -25.93 -4.89
CA VAL A 32 -19.33 -24.52 -5.04
C VAL A 32 -20.55 -24.52 -5.93
N SER A 33 -21.70 -24.23 -5.36
CA SER A 33 -22.87 -23.89 -6.14
C SER A 33 -22.44 -22.60 -6.83
N ASP A 34 -21.99 -22.72 -8.08
CA ASP A 34 -21.73 -21.56 -8.93
C ASP A 34 -23.06 -20.83 -9.08
N ASP A 35 -23.32 -19.98 -8.10
CA ASP A 35 -24.38 -19.01 -8.23
C ASP A 35 -23.93 -18.03 -9.30
N LYS A 36 -24.52 -18.21 -10.49
CA LYS A 36 -24.19 -17.40 -11.67
C LYS A 36 -24.39 -15.90 -11.45
N ASP A 37 -25.08 -15.55 -10.39
CA ASP A 37 -25.39 -14.16 -10.03
C ASP A 37 -24.45 -13.59 -8.94
N THR A 38 -23.42 -14.36 -8.52
CA THR A 38 -22.41 -13.93 -7.55
C THR A 38 -21.04 -13.75 -8.21
N LEU A 39 -20.40 -12.62 -7.95
CA LEU A 39 -19.02 -12.30 -8.36
C LEU A 39 -18.08 -12.79 -7.25
N TYR A 40 -17.09 -13.57 -7.62
CA TYR A 40 -16.11 -14.16 -6.71
C TYR A 40 -14.75 -13.48 -6.82
N LEU A 41 -14.24 -12.96 -5.69
CA LEU A 41 -12.95 -12.31 -5.61
C LEU A 41 -12.07 -12.96 -4.53
N ARG A 42 -10.77 -12.79 -4.68
CA ARG A 42 -9.79 -13.17 -3.65
C ARG A 42 -9.74 -12.12 -2.53
N LEU A 43 -9.55 -12.60 -1.31
CA LEU A 43 -9.03 -11.85 -0.17
C LEU A 43 -7.71 -12.53 0.24
N SER A 44 -6.58 -11.86 0.12
CA SER A 44 -5.25 -12.45 0.37
C SER A 44 -4.89 -12.52 1.84
N SER A 45 -5.56 -11.72 2.66
CA SER A 45 -5.42 -11.73 4.13
C SER A 45 -6.76 -11.54 4.81
N ALA A 46 -6.89 -12.05 6.05
CA ALA A 46 -8.12 -11.94 6.81
C ALA A 46 -8.53 -10.47 7.04
N LEU A 47 -9.75 -10.14 6.66
CA LEU A 47 -10.36 -8.85 6.95
C LEU A 47 -10.72 -8.79 8.44
N GLN A 48 -10.01 -7.98 9.23
CA GLN A 48 -10.21 -7.92 10.67
C GLN A 48 -11.41 -7.08 11.08
N SER A 49 -11.82 -6.15 10.24
CA SER A 49 -12.97 -5.27 10.47
C SER A 49 -13.51 -4.75 9.15
N THR A 50 -14.81 -4.49 9.11
CA THR A 50 -15.46 -3.73 8.02
C THR A 50 -15.58 -2.24 8.35
N ASP A 51 -14.99 -1.79 9.46
CA ASP A 51 -14.85 -0.38 9.83
C ASP A 51 -13.61 0.21 9.14
N TRP A 52 -13.77 1.24 8.31
CA TRP A 52 -12.66 1.88 7.62
C TRP A 52 -11.62 2.49 8.57
N GLN A 53 -11.99 2.87 9.78
CA GLN A 53 -11.03 3.38 10.78
C GLN A 53 -10.19 2.27 11.43
N GLN A 54 -10.65 1.02 11.38
CA GLN A 54 -9.95 -0.13 11.97
C GLN A 54 -9.15 -0.93 10.92
N THR A 55 -9.45 -0.78 9.63
CA THR A 55 -8.68 -1.42 8.59
C THR A 55 -7.29 -0.79 8.50
N SER A 56 -6.25 -1.62 8.46
CA SER A 56 -4.85 -1.19 8.30
C SER A 56 -4.18 -1.82 7.08
N ALA A 57 -4.75 -2.91 6.58
CA ALA A 57 -4.26 -3.59 5.38
C ALA A 57 -4.93 -3.02 4.12
N MET A 58 -4.18 -2.95 3.04
CA MET A 58 -4.68 -2.49 1.73
C MET A 58 -5.91 -3.28 1.27
N GLU A 59 -5.93 -4.59 1.53
CA GLU A 59 -7.08 -5.46 1.24
C GLU A 59 -8.39 -4.95 1.87
N GLY A 60 -8.33 -4.60 3.17
CA GLY A 60 -9.50 -4.03 3.85
C GLY A 60 -9.90 -2.67 3.27
N ASN A 61 -8.93 -1.85 2.91
CA ASN A 61 -9.19 -0.53 2.33
C ASN A 61 -9.85 -0.63 0.95
N LYS A 62 -9.49 -1.61 0.11
CA LYS A 62 -10.13 -1.88 -1.19
C LYS A 62 -11.63 -2.18 -1.06
N ILE A 63 -12.05 -2.72 0.09
CA ILE A 63 -13.47 -3.01 0.39
C ILE A 63 -14.12 -1.81 1.07
N THR A 64 -13.52 -1.32 2.16
CA THR A 64 -14.18 -0.32 3.00
C THR A 64 -14.18 1.07 2.38
N TYR A 65 -13.11 1.47 1.66
CA TYR A 65 -12.94 2.85 1.17
C TYR A 65 -13.71 3.17 -0.11
N VAL A 66 -14.05 2.15 -0.90
CA VAL A 66 -14.68 2.40 -2.20
C VAL A 66 -15.94 1.57 -2.45
N GLN A 67 -16.15 0.46 -1.71
CA GLN A 67 -17.35 -0.35 -1.88
C GLN A 67 -18.40 -0.05 -0.81
N LEU A 68 -17.98 0.12 0.46
CA LEU A 68 -18.89 0.28 1.59
C LEU A 68 -19.13 1.74 1.95
N PHE A 69 -18.05 2.55 1.97
CA PHE A 69 -18.10 3.94 2.39
C PHE A 69 -17.55 4.85 1.31
N GLU A 70 -18.03 6.08 1.31
CA GLU A 70 -17.54 7.14 0.44
C GLU A 70 -17.04 8.32 1.27
N GLY A 71 -16.07 9.06 0.72
CA GLY A 71 -15.61 10.33 1.25
C GLY A 71 -16.21 11.50 0.52
N LEU A 72 -15.83 12.71 0.90
CA LEU A 72 -16.17 13.91 0.13
C LEU A 72 -15.62 13.83 -1.30
N TYR A 73 -14.43 13.22 -1.45
CA TYR A 73 -13.82 12.91 -2.74
C TYR A 73 -13.78 11.40 -2.97
N GLY A 74 -13.87 11.03 -4.24
CA GLY A 74 -13.50 9.73 -4.79
C GLY A 74 -12.11 9.78 -5.40
N ILE A 75 -11.64 8.59 -5.86
CA ILE A 75 -10.37 8.45 -6.55
C ILE A 75 -10.59 7.74 -7.88
N ASP A 76 -9.99 8.29 -8.94
CA ASP A 76 -9.88 7.64 -10.24
C ASP A 76 -8.40 7.61 -10.62
N GLU A 77 -7.79 6.45 -10.42
CA GLU A 77 -6.38 6.25 -10.70
C GLU A 77 -6.08 6.30 -12.20
N SER A 78 -7.04 5.94 -13.04
CA SER A 78 -6.91 5.98 -14.49
C SER A 78 -6.93 7.42 -15.03
N ALA A 79 -7.62 8.32 -14.33
CA ALA A 79 -7.65 9.75 -14.61
C ALA A 79 -6.58 10.54 -13.82
N GLY A 80 -5.82 9.86 -12.97
CA GLY A 80 -4.67 10.43 -12.25
C GLY A 80 -5.03 11.28 -11.06
N GLY A 81 -6.12 10.97 -10.33
CA GLY A 81 -6.37 11.73 -9.12
C GLY A 81 -7.74 11.66 -8.48
N TYR A 82 -8.01 12.68 -7.71
CA TYR A 82 -9.24 12.83 -6.92
C TYR A 82 -10.33 13.58 -7.71
N TYR A 83 -11.58 13.21 -7.46
CA TYR A 83 -12.75 13.87 -8.00
C TYR A 83 -13.81 14.10 -6.92
N ASN A 84 -14.72 15.07 -7.12
CA ASN A 84 -15.85 15.31 -6.23
C ASN A 84 -16.77 14.08 -6.22
N LEU A 85 -17.06 13.55 -5.03
CA LEU A 85 -17.96 12.40 -4.85
C LEU A 85 -19.15 12.81 -3.99
N LEU A 86 -19.09 12.75 -2.67
CA LEU A 86 -20.17 13.26 -1.81
C LEU A 86 -20.19 14.78 -1.71
N ALA A 87 -19.07 15.44 -2.00
CA ALA A 87 -19.07 16.89 -2.23
C ALA A 87 -19.57 17.19 -3.64
N LYS A 88 -20.65 17.95 -3.74
CA LYS A 88 -21.20 18.46 -5.00
C LYS A 88 -20.40 19.64 -5.52
N ASP A 89 -20.07 20.57 -4.63
CA ASP A 89 -19.27 21.76 -4.88
C ASP A 89 -18.45 22.13 -3.66
N ILE A 90 -17.28 22.71 -3.87
CA ILE A 90 -16.41 23.20 -2.81
C ILE A 90 -15.94 24.60 -3.16
N GLN A 91 -16.25 25.56 -2.31
CA GLN A 91 -15.78 26.93 -2.40
C GLN A 91 -14.71 27.16 -1.33
N VAL A 92 -13.56 27.71 -1.75
CA VAL A 92 -12.44 28.01 -0.86
C VAL A 92 -12.29 29.52 -0.74
N SER A 93 -12.12 30.02 0.49
CA SER A 93 -11.85 31.42 0.74
C SER A 93 -10.52 31.88 0.12
N GLU A 94 -10.36 33.19 -0.12
CA GLU A 94 -9.14 33.75 -0.75
C GLU A 94 -7.86 33.44 0.05
N ASP A 95 -7.96 33.32 1.37
CA ASP A 95 -6.85 32.96 2.25
C ASP A 95 -6.56 31.44 2.31
N GLY A 96 -7.37 30.62 1.62
CA GLY A 96 -7.23 29.17 1.59
C GLY A 96 -7.57 28.45 2.90
N LEU A 97 -8.22 29.15 3.86
CA LEU A 97 -8.47 28.60 5.19
C LEU A 97 -9.87 28.04 5.38
N THR A 98 -10.88 28.58 4.67
CA THR A 98 -12.28 28.15 4.83
C THR A 98 -12.79 27.45 3.60
N TYR A 99 -13.31 26.25 3.79
CA TYR A 99 -13.93 25.40 2.78
C TYR A 99 -15.43 25.35 3.06
N THR A 100 -16.24 25.84 2.13
CA THR A 100 -17.70 25.69 2.14
C THR A 100 -18.05 24.57 1.17
N ILE A 101 -18.55 23.46 1.70
CA ILE A 101 -18.75 22.20 0.97
C ILE A 101 -20.25 21.95 0.86
N GLU A 102 -20.80 21.94 -0.36
CA GLU A 102 -22.17 21.53 -0.65
C GLU A 102 -22.20 20.02 -0.89
N LEU A 103 -23.12 19.30 -0.25
CA LEU A 103 -23.27 17.86 -0.38
C LEU A 103 -24.25 17.48 -1.50
N VAL A 104 -23.99 16.33 -2.15
CA VAL A 104 -24.93 15.69 -3.07
C VAL A 104 -26.18 15.18 -2.36
N ASP A 105 -27.25 14.90 -3.12
CA ASP A 105 -28.41 14.17 -2.63
C ASP A 105 -28.14 12.66 -2.68
N ALA A 106 -27.55 12.14 -1.59
CA ALA A 106 -27.29 10.72 -1.39
C ALA A 106 -28.04 10.17 -0.18
N THR A 107 -28.18 8.87 -0.11
CA THR A 107 -28.70 8.15 1.05
C THR A 107 -27.70 7.09 1.51
N PHE A 108 -27.70 6.83 2.80
CA PHE A 108 -27.01 5.66 3.35
C PHE A 108 -27.72 4.37 2.93
N GLN A 109 -27.01 3.26 3.02
CA GLN A 109 -27.54 1.93 2.69
C GLN A 109 -28.75 1.52 3.56
N ASN A 110 -28.90 2.12 4.74
CA ASN A 110 -30.11 1.98 5.60
C ASN A 110 -31.31 2.84 5.15
N GLY A 111 -31.14 3.64 4.10
CA GLY A 111 -32.16 4.52 3.55
C GLY A 111 -32.24 5.92 4.16
N ASP A 112 -31.43 6.24 5.16
CA ASP A 112 -31.38 7.60 5.74
C ASP A 112 -30.73 8.58 4.75
N PRO A 113 -31.17 9.84 4.70
CA PRO A 113 -30.52 10.85 3.89
C PRO A 113 -29.14 11.22 4.45
N LEU A 114 -28.15 11.40 3.58
CA LEU A 114 -26.87 12.02 3.95
C LEU A 114 -27.08 13.47 4.37
N THR A 115 -26.54 13.84 5.53
CA THR A 115 -26.60 15.20 6.07
C THR A 115 -25.22 15.75 6.40
N ALA A 116 -25.10 17.07 6.55
CA ALA A 116 -23.89 17.73 7.00
C ALA A 116 -23.47 17.29 8.41
N GLU A 117 -24.42 16.92 9.25
CA GLU A 117 -24.14 16.38 10.60
C GLU A 117 -23.43 15.02 10.57
N ASP A 118 -23.70 14.16 9.56
CA ASP A 118 -23.00 12.89 9.38
C ASP A 118 -21.54 13.13 8.99
N VAL A 119 -21.29 14.13 8.14
CA VAL A 119 -19.94 14.54 7.75
C VAL A 119 -19.18 15.07 8.97
N VAL A 120 -19.76 16.03 9.70
CA VAL A 120 -19.15 16.58 10.92
C VAL A 120 -18.80 15.48 11.89
N PHE A 121 -19.75 14.59 12.21
CA PHE A 121 -19.55 13.46 13.10
C PHE A 121 -18.36 12.58 12.66
N SER A 122 -18.29 12.23 11.37
CA SER A 122 -17.25 11.34 10.84
C SER A 122 -15.85 11.96 10.91
N TYR A 123 -15.75 13.26 10.63
CA TYR A 123 -14.48 14.00 10.74
C TYR A 123 -14.07 14.17 12.21
N GLU A 124 -14.98 14.54 13.10
CA GLU A 124 -14.70 14.67 14.53
C GLU A 124 -14.23 13.33 15.14
N LEU A 125 -14.84 12.21 14.71
CA LEU A 125 -14.42 10.88 15.13
C LEU A 125 -13.00 10.55 14.63
N ALA A 126 -12.70 10.89 13.37
CA ALA A 126 -11.37 10.70 12.80
C ALA A 126 -10.31 11.59 13.47
N MET A 127 -10.65 12.83 13.82
CA MET A 127 -9.74 13.76 14.52
C MET A 127 -9.38 13.27 15.94
N GLN A 128 -10.21 12.44 16.56
CA GLN A 128 -9.92 11.82 17.86
C GLN A 128 -9.04 10.56 17.72
N ASN A 129 -8.88 10.02 16.53
CA ASN A 129 -8.09 8.83 16.27
C ASN A 129 -6.68 9.23 15.77
N SER A 130 -5.66 8.99 16.59
CA SER A 130 -4.27 9.35 16.25
C SER A 130 -3.77 8.77 14.93
N LYS A 131 -4.33 7.64 14.48
CA LYS A 131 -4.03 7.03 13.17
C LYS A 131 -4.28 7.99 12.00
N PHE A 132 -5.24 8.91 12.13
CA PHE A 132 -5.60 9.87 11.08
C PHE A 132 -5.04 11.28 11.30
N GLY A 133 -4.15 11.45 12.30
CA GLY A 133 -3.52 12.74 12.57
C GLY A 133 -2.84 13.36 11.34
N TYR A 134 -2.25 12.54 10.48
CA TYR A 134 -1.56 12.99 9.26
C TYR A 134 -2.51 13.64 8.21
N VAL A 135 -3.81 13.34 8.25
CA VAL A 135 -4.85 13.91 7.37
C VAL A 135 -5.88 14.78 8.10
N THR A 136 -5.75 14.96 9.40
CA THR A 136 -6.71 15.77 10.19
C THR A 136 -6.05 16.88 10.99
N SER A 137 -4.74 16.84 11.22
CA SER A 137 -4.02 17.81 12.09
C SER A 137 -4.14 19.25 11.63
N MET A 138 -4.29 19.50 10.31
CA MET A 138 -4.48 20.83 9.75
C MET A 138 -5.89 21.40 9.99
N ILE A 139 -6.88 20.57 10.33
CA ILE A 139 -8.26 21.00 10.55
C ILE A 139 -8.33 21.74 11.91
N ASP A 140 -8.84 22.98 11.91
CA ASP A 140 -9.13 23.74 13.11
C ASP A 140 -10.54 23.43 13.61
N SER A 141 -11.52 23.51 12.73
CA SER A 141 -12.90 23.22 13.06
C SER A 141 -13.70 22.73 11.85
N ILE A 142 -14.77 22.00 12.13
CA ILE A 142 -15.75 21.57 11.15
C ILE A 142 -17.15 21.72 11.75
N LYS A 143 -18.11 22.23 10.97
CA LYS A 143 -19.49 22.41 11.42
C LYS A 143 -20.49 22.28 10.28
N ALA A 144 -21.70 21.87 10.61
CA ALA A 144 -22.84 21.90 9.70
C ALA A 144 -23.43 23.31 9.61
N ASP A 145 -23.84 23.71 8.41
CA ASP A 145 -24.64 24.92 8.13
C ASP A 145 -25.90 24.49 7.35
N GLY A 146 -26.91 24.08 8.09
CA GLY A 146 -28.09 23.39 7.54
C GLY A 146 -27.79 21.92 7.21
N ASP A 147 -28.68 21.31 6.42
CA ASP A 147 -28.64 19.88 6.17
C ASP A 147 -27.60 19.46 5.13
N LYS A 148 -27.21 20.36 4.20
CA LYS A 148 -26.40 20.01 3.03
C LYS A 148 -25.10 20.81 2.90
N THR A 149 -24.79 21.68 3.82
CA THR A 149 -23.59 22.50 3.78
C THR A 149 -22.69 22.20 4.97
N VAL A 150 -21.43 21.94 4.69
CA VAL A 150 -20.38 21.78 5.70
C VAL A 150 -19.39 22.92 5.57
N ILE A 151 -19.05 23.56 6.69
CA ILE A 151 -17.99 24.56 6.76
C ILE A 151 -16.83 23.97 7.53
N MET A 152 -15.68 23.82 6.84
CA MET A 152 -14.42 23.38 7.42
C MET A 152 -13.44 24.53 7.43
N THR A 153 -12.80 24.76 8.58
CA THR A 153 -11.74 25.77 8.73
C THR A 153 -10.43 25.09 9.02
N LEU A 154 -9.37 25.50 8.33
CA LEU A 154 -8.02 25.01 8.51
C LEU A 154 -7.19 25.98 9.37
N LYS A 155 -6.18 25.47 10.05
CA LYS A 155 -5.18 26.25 10.82
C LYS A 155 -4.22 27.01 9.91
N TYR A 156 -3.95 26.45 8.73
CA TYR A 156 -3.08 26.99 7.68
C TYR A 156 -3.53 26.46 6.31
N PRO A 157 -3.24 27.16 5.20
CA PRO A 157 -3.55 26.64 3.86
C PRO A 157 -2.90 25.29 3.63
N TYR A 158 -3.67 24.35 3.07
CA TYR A 158 -3.20 22.97 2.90
C TYR A 158 -3.57 22.44 1.52
N SER A 159 -2.61 22.42 0.59
CA SER A 159 -2.83 22.03 -0.80
C SER A 159 -3.12 20.53 -1.00
N ALA A 160 -2.74 19.67 -0.05
CA ALA A 160 -3.00 18.23 -0.10
C ALA A 160 -4.36 17.83 0.50
N ILE A 161 -5.29 18.76 0.68
CA ILE A 161 -6.61 18.54 1.30
C ILE A 161 -7.44 17.48 0.57
N SER A 162 -7.24 17.29 -0.73
CA SER A 162 -7.95 16.29 -1.53
C SER A 162 -7.73 14.88 -0.99
N HIS A 163 -6.53 14.59 -0.47
CA HIS A 163 -6.25 13.32 0.18
C HIS A 163 -7.06 13.14 1.47
N THR A 164 -7.22 14.20 2.26
CA THR A 164 -8.10 14.20 3.46
C THR A 164 -9.54 13.92 3.08
N PHE A 165 -10.05 14.60 2.03
CA PHE A 165 -11.42 14.42 1.55
C PHE A 165 -11.69 13.01 1.01
N PHE A 166 -10.69 12.34 0.47
CA PHE A 166 -10.76 10.94 0.08
C PHE A 166 -10.64 10.00 1.29
N THR A 167 -9.69 10.22 2.17
CA THR A 167 -9.35 9.27 3.24
C THR A 167 -10.44 9.18 4.32
N ILE A 168 -11.05 10.32 4.69
CA ILE A 168 -12.10 10.33 5.70
C ILE A 168 -13.41 9.93 5.07
N LYS A 169 -13.94 8.77 5.47
CA LYS A 169 -15.21 8.23 4.99
C LYS A 169 -16.35 8.61 5.91
N ILE A 170 -17.53 8.70 5.33
CA ILE A 170 -18.71 9.22 6.04
C ILE A 170 -19.55 8.07 6.57
N TYR A 171 -19.84 8.09 7.86
CA TYR A 171 -20.77 7.17 8.53
C TYR A 171 -22.17 7.79 8.64
N SER A 172 -23.20 6.95 8.59
CA SER A 172 -24.47 7.31 9.21
C SER A 172 -24.26 7.45 10.72
N LYS A 173 -24.31 8.68 11.21
CA LYS A 173 -24.15 9.01 12.64
C LYS A 173 -25.13 8.20 13.49
N ARG A 174 -26.40 8.12 13.04
CA ARG A 174 -27.46 7.38 13.75
C ARG A 174 -27.11 5.89 13.87
N GLU A 175 -26.83 5.21 12.75
CA GLU A 175 -26.57 3.77 12.77
C GLU A 175 -25.27 3.44 13.50
N TYR A 176 -24.23 4.24 13.31
CA TYR A 176 -22.97 4.07 14.05
C TYR A 176 -23.23 4.09 15.57
N GLN A 177 -23.97 5.10 16.05
CA GLN A 177 -24.26 5.25 17.47
C GLN A 177 -25.13 4.10 17.99
N GLU A 178 -26.16 3.68 17.26
CA GLU A 178 -27.02 2.53 17.61
C GLU A 178 -26.20 1.25 17.77
N ILE A 179 -25.20 1.02 16.90
CA ILE A 179 -24.32 -0.15 16.99
C ILE A 179 -23.44 -0.07 18.24
N ILE A 180 -22.78 1.05 18.49
CA ILE A 180 -21.92 1.25 19.67
C ILE A 180 -22.73 1.14 20.96
N ASP A 181 -23.92 1.74 21.04
CA ASP A 181 -24.80 1.69 22.20
C ASP A 181 -25.31 0.26 22.50
N SER A 182 -25.34 -0.60 21.49
CA SER A 182 -25.65 -2.02 21.66
C SER A 182 -24.52 -2.82 22.33
N GLY A 183 -23.36 -2.20 22.60
CA GLY A 183 -22.18 -2.84 23.17
C GLY A 183 -21.37 -3.68 22.17
N VAL A 184 -21.63 -3.55 20.87
CA VAL A 184 -20.92 -4.27 19.81
C VAL A 184 -19.93 -3.30 19.13
N PRO A 185 -18.64 -3.65 18.98
CA PRO A 185 -17.71 -2.83 18.22
C PRO A 185 -18.17 -2.67 16.77
N PHE A 186 -18.08 -1.45 16.24
CA PHE A 186 -18.41 -1.19 14.84
C PHE A 186 -17.48 -1.97 13.92
N GLY A 187 -18.00 -2.45 12.79
CA GLY A 187 -17.23 -3.21 11.80
C GLY A 187 -16.98 -4.69 12.13
N THR A 188 -17.53 -5.21 13.25
CA THR A 188 -17.42 -6.63 13.63
C THR A 188 -18.63 -7.49 13.24
N ARG A 189 -19.62 -6.88 12.61
CA ARG A 189 -20.85 -7.52 12.10
C ARG A 189 -21.35 -6.81 10.84
N PRO A 190 -22.31 -7.39 10.10
CA PRO A 190 -23.00 -6.70 9.00
C PRO A 190 -23.59 -5.34 9.43
N HIS A 191 -23.46 -4.33 8.59
CA HIS A 191 -23.98 -2.98 8.80
C HIS A 191 -24.31 -2.31 7.45
N THR A 192 -25.08 -1.23 7.52
CA THR A 192 -25.55 -0.40 6.39
C THR A 192 -25.23 1.08 6.58
N ALA A 193 -24.20 1.38 7.38
CA ALA A 193 -23.86 2.74 7.81
C ALA A 193 -23.07 3.54 6.77
N GLY A 194 -22.80 3.00 5.58
CA GLY A 194 -22.09 3.67 4.50
C GLY A 194 -23.02 4.20 3.42
N THR A 195 -22.50 5.05 2.55
CA THR A 195 -23.18 5.56 1.35
C THR A 195 -22.79 4.80 0.08
N GLY A 196 -21.81 3.92 0.16
CA GLY A 196 -21.23 3.21 -0.97
C GLY A 196 -22.20 2.28 -1.72
N PRO A 197 -21.80 1.79 -2.90
CA PRO A 197 -22.63 0.97 -3.78
C PRO A 197 -22.98 -0.40 -3.21
N TYR A 198 -22.26 -0.87 -2.20
CA TYR A 198 -22.47 -2.18 -1.58
C TYR A 198 -22.51 -2.08 -0.06
N TYR A 199 -23.19 -3.03 0.58
CA TYR A 199 -23.20 -3.20 2.03
C TYR A 199 -22.82 -4.64 2.42
N VAL A 200 -22.36 -4.81 3.66
CA VAL A 200 -21.98 -6.12 4.21
C VAL A 200 -23.21 -6.91 4.55
N SER A 201 -23.42 -8.05 3.88
CA SER A 201 -24.52 -8.99 4.17
C SER A 201 -24.10 -10.13 5.09
N GLU A 202 -22.87 -10.61 4.96
CA GLU A 202 -22.27 -11.63 5.81
C GLU A 202 -20.79 -11.28 6.04
N TYR A 203 -20.30 -11.54 7.25
CA TYR A 203 -18.91 -11.30 7.62
C TYR A 203 -18.42 -12.39 8.58
N ASP A 204 -17.32 -13.03 8.19
CA ASP A 204 -16.58 -13.99 9.00
C ASP A 204 -15.08 -13.79 8.76
N VAL A 205 -14.34 -13.43 9.80
CA VAL A 205 -12.90 -13.15 9.72
C VAL A 205 -12.09 -14.33 9.18
N SER A 206 -12.58 -15.56 9.34
CA SER A 206 -11.90 -16.79 8.90
C SER A 206 -12.32 -17.28 7.50
N ALA A 207 -13.41 -16.77 6.96
CA ALA A 207 -13.96 -17.18 5.67
C ALA A 207 -13.91 -16.07 4.62
N GLY A 208 -14.14 -14.82 5.04
CA GLY A 208 -14.19 -13.65 4.17
C GLY A 208 -15.43 -12.79 4.38
N VAL A 209 -15.86 -12.09 3.35
CA VAL A 209 -16.98 -11.15 3.43
C VAL A 209 -17.88 -11.28 2.20
N LYS A 210 -19.19 -11.21 2.41
CA LYS A 210 -20.18 -11.14 1.33
C LYS A 210 -20.83 -9.77 1.33
N LEU A 211 -20.90 -9.19 0.15
CA LEU A 211 -21.54 -7.91 -0.09
C LEU A 211 -22.79 -8.08 -0.95
N LYS A 212 -23.75 -7.19 -0.74
CA LYS A 212 -24.91 -7.02 -1.61
C LYS A 212 -24.97 -5.61 -2.15
N ALA A 213 -25.40 -5.49 -3.40
CA ALA A 213 -25.63 -4.21 -4.03
C ALA A 213 -26.68 -3.40 -3.29
N TYR A 214 -26.41 -2.12 -3.08
CA TYR A 214 -27.41 -1.15 -2.64
C TYR A 214 -28.27 -0.72 -3.85
N GLU A 215 -29.47 -1.25 -3.97
CA GLU A 215 -30.35 -1.03 -5.11
C GLU A 215 -30.73 0.44 -5.32
N ASN A 216 -30.75 1.22 -4.24
CA ASN A 216 -31.04 2.65 -4.28
C ASN A 216 -29.78 3.52 -4.24
N TYR A 217 -28.63 2.97 -4.65
CA TYR A 217 -27.39 3.73 -4.69
C TYR A 217 -27.57 5.00 -5.52
N TRP A 218 -27.13 6.12 -4.99
CA TRP A 218 -27.41 7.44 -5.53
C TRP A 218 -26.84 7.71 -6.94
N GLN A 219 -25.80 6.98 -7.35
CA GLN A 219 -25.27 7.02 -8.72
C GLN A 219 -25.85 5.91 -9.62
N GLY A 220 -26.83 5.16 -9.16
CA GLY A 220 -27.47 4.06 -9.88
C GLY A 220 -27.09 2.69 -9.32
N ALA A 221 -28.03 1.75 -9.40
CA ALA A 221 -27.85 0.41 -8.86
C ALA A 221 -26.68 -0.32 -9.53
N PRO A 222 -25.76 -0.95 -8.76
CA PRO A 222 -24.68 -1.75 -9.31
C PRO A 222 -25.19 -2.90 -10.20
N ALA A 223 -24.44 -3.20 -11.26
CA ALA A 223 -24.78 -4.30 -12.18
C ALA A 223 -24.64 -5.68 -11.52
N ILE A 224 -23.62 -5.85 -10.69
CA ILE A 224 -23.37 -7.06 -9.91
C ILE A 224 -24.15 -6.98 -8.61
N LYS A 225 -25.03 -7.96 -8.35
CA LYS A 225 -25.92 -7.94 -7.18
C LYS A 225 -25.32 -8.57 -5.94
N ASN A 226 -24.54 -9.62 -6.10
CA ASN A 226 -23.90 -10.35 -5.01
C ASN A 226 -22.41 -10.44 -5.26
N VAL A 227 -21.61 -10.24 -4.23
CA VAL A 227 -20.15 -10.30 -4.27
C VAL A 227 -19.68 -11.13 -3.08
N GLU A 228 -18.76 -12.05 -3.32
CA GLU A 228 -18.13 -12.86 -2.29
C GLU A 228 -16.62 -12.74 -2.37
N TYR A 229 -16.01 -12.21 -1.33
CA TYR A 229 -14.58 -12.22 -1.15
C TYR A 229 -14.18 -13.46 -0.36
N ARG A 230 -13.45 -14.36 -1.00
CA ARG A 230 -12.97 -15.62 -0.42
C ARG A 230 -11.56 -15.46 0.14
N LEU A 231 -11.35 -15.86 1.38
CA LEU A 231 -10.03 -15.85 1.99
C LEU A 231 -9.17 -16.96 1.40
N ILE A 232 -8.20 -16.60 0.57
CA ILE A 232 -7.21 -17.49 -0.04
C ILE A 232 -5.84 -16.85 0.16
N THR A 233 -5.13 -17.27 1.20
CA THR A 233 -3.86 -16.67 1.63
C THR A 233 -2.69 -17.05 0.73
N GLU A 234 -2.69 -18.29 0.22
CA GLU A 234 -1.61 -18.82 -0.60
C GLU A 234 -1.77 -18.42 -2.08
N ASP A 235 -0.73 -17.82 -2.64
CA ASP A 235 -0.73 -17.32 -4.02
C ASP A 235 -1.00 -18.43 -5.06
N ALA A 236 -0.33 -19.57 -4.93
CA ALA A 236 -0.54 -20.70 -5.85
C ALA A 236 -1.99 -21.24 -5.79
N ALA A 237 -2.61 -21.24 -4.60
CA ALA A 237 -4.01 -21.64 -4.46
C ALA A 237 -4.96 -20.65 -5.13
N ALA A 238 -4.66 -19.35 -5.08
CA ALA A 238 -5.44 -18.32 -5.74
C ALA A 238 -5.36 -18.42 -7.26
N VAL A 239 -4.19 -18.73 -7.81
CA VAL A 239 -4.02 -18.97 -9.27
C VAL A 239 -4.84 -20.18 -9.71
N ILE A 240 -4.74 -21.31 -8.99
CA ILE A 240 -5.52 -22.51 -9.27
C ILE A 240 -7.02 -22.23 -9.20
N ALA A 241 -7.49 -21.49 -8.18
CA ALA A 241 -8.89 -21.11 -8.05
C ALA A 241 -9.37 -20.24 -9.23
N TYR A 242 -8.52 -19.31 -9.70
CA TYR A 242 -8.81 -18.50 -10.88
C TYR A 242 -8.90 -19.36 -12.15
N GLU A 243 -7.92 -20.23 -12.40
CA GLU A 243 -7.90 -21.12 -13.56
C GLU A 243 -9.06 -22.11 -13.60
N ASN A 244 -9.52 -22.55 -12.43
CA ASN A 244 -10.70 -23.41 -12.30
C ASN A 244 -12.03 -22.65 -12.42
N GLY A 245 -12.03 -21.31 -12.55
CA GLY A 245 -13.24 -20.50 -12.60
C GLY A 245 -13.93 -20.30 -11.25
N GLU A 246 -13.22 -20.55 -10.14
CA GLU A 246 -13.71 -20.31 -8.77
C GLU A 246 -13.57 -18.84 -8.34
N LEU A 247 -12.77 -18.07 -9.08
CA LEU A 247 -12.61 -16.62 -8.96
C LEU A 247 -12.91 -15.95 -10.31
N ASP A 248 -13.67 -14.86 -10.26
CA ASP A 248 -13.98 -14.04 -11.43
C ASP A 248 -13.02 -12.90 -11.64
N TYR A 249 -12.38 -12.45 -10.57
CA TYR A 249 -11.46 -11.33 -10.57
C TYR A 249 -10.30 -11.61 -9.60
N LEU A 250 -9.09 -11.64 -10.14
CA LEU A 250 -7.86 -11.84 -9.41
C LEU A 250 -7.07 -10.54 -9.47
N MET A 251 -7.17 -9.73 -8.46
CA MET A 251 -6.32 -8.58 -8.23
C MET A 251 -5.10 -8.98 -7.40
N ASP A 252 -3.99 -8.26 -7.57
CA ASP A 252 -2.70 -8.61 -6.97
C ASP A 252 -2.27 -10.03 -7.34
N ALA A 253 -2.47 -10.39 -8.61
CA ALA A 253 -2.03 -11.67 -9.16
C ALA A 253 -0.52 -11.83 -8.95
N PRO A 254 -0.05 -13.02 -8.49
CA PRO A 254 1.35 -13.25 -8.22
C PRO A 254 2.22 -13.07 -9.45
N LEU A 255 3.18 -12.15 -9.40
CA LEU A 255 4.08 -11.88 -10.53
C LEU A 255 5.01 -13.05 -10.86
N SER A 256 5.24 -13.97 -9.90
CA SER A 256 5.98 -15.21 -10.15
C SER A 256 5.26 -16.18 -11.08
N GLU A 257 3.93 -16.12 -11.10
CA GLU A 257 3.05 -17.00 -11.88
C GLU A 257 2.43 -16.26 -13.08
N TRP A 258 2.93 -15.04 -13.39
CA TRP A 258 2.27 -14.16 -14.36
C TRP A 258 2.23 -14.74 -15.79
N GLU A 259 3.26 -15.45 -16.23
CA GLU A 259 3.29 -16.08 -17.55
C GLU A 259 2.17 -17.12 -17.71
N ASP A 260 1.91 -17.91 -16.65
CA ASP A 260 0.84 -18.91 -16.65
C ASP A 260 -0.53 -18.22 -16.62
N ILE A 261 -0.69 -17.20 -15.78
CA ILE A 261 -1.92 -16.40 -15.70
C ILE A 261 -2.22 -15.73 -17.05
N GLU A 262 -1.24 -15.08 -17.68
CA GLU A 262 -1.40 -14.42 -18.98
C GLU A 262 -1.81 -15.43 -20.07
N SER A 263 -1.20 -16.60 -20.05
CA SER A 263 -1.53 -17.69 -20.98
C SER A 263 -2.96 -18.21 -20.79
N SER A 264 -3.40 -18.41 -19.54
CA SER A 264 -4.74 -18.92 -19.20
C SER A 264 -5.84 -17.85 -19.37
N ALA A 265 -5.54 -16.59 -19.10
CA ALA A 265 -6.49 -15.47 -19.17
C ALA A 265 -6.95 -15.12 -20.59
N GLN A 266 -6.24 -15.56 -21.63
CA GLN A 266 -6.59 -15.31 -23.04
C GLN A 266 -6.84 -13.82 -23.36
N GLY A 267 -5.99 -12.94 -22.84
CA GLY A 267 -6.08 -11.49 -23.01
C GLY A 267 -6.99 -10.77 -22.02
N ARG A 268 -7.55 -11.46 -21.05
CA ARG A 268 -8.30 -10.88 -19.93
C ARG A 268 -7.40 -10.68 -18.71
N CYS A 269 -6.27 -10.04 -18.92
CA CYS A 269 -5.33 -9.69 -17.88
C CYS A 269 -4.55 -8.44 -18.28
N THR A 270 -3.97 -7.77 -17.30
CA THR A 270 -3.10 -6.61 -17.49
C THR A 270 -2.13 -6.46 -16.34
N LEU A 271 -1.00 -5.81 -16.63
CA LEU A 271 -0.05 -5.33 -15.63
C LEU A 271 -0.18 -3.81 -15.51
N ALA A 272 -0.47 -3.33 -14.32
CA ALA A 272 -0.45 -1.92 -13.99
C ALA A 272 0.80 -1.57 -13.17
N LYS A 273 1.30 -0.34 -13.31
CA LYS A 273 2.38 0.15 -12.41
C LYS A 273 1.80 0.33 -11.01
N ALA A 274 2.50 -0.16 -10.00
CA ALA A 274 2.15 0.12 -8.62
C ALA A 274 2.57 1.55 -8.24
N ASN A 275 1.70 2.28 -7.56
CA ASN A 275 2.05 3.60 -6.98
C ASN A 275 2.68 3.42 -5.60
N ASP A 276 3.65 2.52 -5.52
CA ASP A 276 4.51 2.29 -4.37
C ASP A 276 5.96 2.56 -4.75
N ILE A 277 6.79 2.85 -3.79
CA ILE A 277 8.22 2.94 -3.94
C ILE A 277 8.92 1.95 -3.03
N GLN A 278 9.84 1.19 -3.58
CA GLN A 278 10.79 0.39 -2.82
C GLN A 278 12.14 1.11 -2.84
N PHE A 279 12.76 1.28 -1.70
CA PHE A 279 14.02 2.01 -1.58
C PHE A 279 14.98 1.37 -0.58
N LEU A 280 16.26 1.66 -0.72
CA LEU A 280 17.28 1.42 0.30
C LEU A 280 17.43 2.68 1.14
N GLY A 281 17.11 2.57 2.43
CA GLY A 281 17.39 3.58 3.42
C GLY A 281 18.74 3.33 4.08
N ILE A 282 19.53 4.38 4.31
CA ILE A 282 20.83 4.31 5.00
C ILE A 282 20.82 5.19 6.23
N ASN A 283 21.00 4.59 7.40
CA ASN A 283 21.18 5.31 8.65
C ASN A 283 22.61 5.82 8.79
N TYR A 284 22.86 7.07 8.41
CA TYR A 284 24.19 7.68 8.54
C TYR A 284 24.62 7.93 9.99
N GLN A 285 23.72 7.79 10.97
CA GLN A 285 24.04 7.91 12.41
C GLN A 285 24.32 6.54 13.05
N SER A 286 24.21 5.45 12.30
CA SER A 286 24.51 4.12 12.83
C SER A 286 25.92 4.06 13.41
N PRO A 287 26.09 3.59 14.67
CA PRO A 287 27.41 3.42 15.27
C PRO A 287 28.17 2.20 14.74
N SER A 288 27.52 1.34 13.94
CA SER A 288 28.11 0.11 13.43
C SER A 288 29.39 0.40 12.64
N ASN A 289 30.36 -0.49 12.78
CA ASN A 289 31.66 -0.39 12.09
C ASN A 289 32.32 0.98 12.23
N ASN A 290 32.33 1.53 13.46
CA ASN A 290 32.89 2.85 13.79
C ASN A 290 32.20 4.02 13.06
N GLY A 291 30.90 3.89 12.79
CA GLY A 291 30.13 4.92 12.12
C GLY A 291 30.49 5.11 10.64
N ILE A 292 30.86 4.04 9.95
CA ILE A 292 31.29 4.05 8.56
C ILE A 292 30.27 4.72 7.62
N LEU A 293 28.97 4.55 7.90
CA LEU A 293 27.89 5.13 7.11
C LEU A 293 27.75 6.66 7.30
N ALA A 294 28.41 7.24 8.28
CA ALA A 294 28.50 8.70 8.41
C ALA A 294 29.33 9.33 7.25
N ASN A 295 30.24 8.55 6.65
CA ASN A 295 31.02 9.03 5.52
C ASN A 295 30.17 9.13 4.24
N PRO A 296 29.94 10.32 3.66
CA PRO A 296 29.09 10.48 2.48
C PRO A 296 29.65 9.78 1.23
N LYS A 297 30.96 9.52 1.18
CA LYS A 297 31.60 8.81 0.07
C LYS A 297 31.33 7.30 0.15
N VAL A 298 31.22 6.74 1.34
CA VAL A 298 30.78 5.34 1.52
C VAL A 298 29.32 5.18 1.06
N ARG A 299 28.45 6.10 1.45
CA ARG A 299 27.05 6.06 0.99
C ARG A 299 26.96 6.24 -0.55
N GLU A 300 27.79 7.10 -1.12
CA GLU A 300 27.87 7.29 -2.58
C GLU A 300 28.34 6.01 -3.28
N ALA A 301 29.33 5.32 -2.72
CA ALA A 301 29.81 4.03 -3.23
C ALA A 301 28.71 2.96 -3.17
N ILE A 302 27.95 2.86 -2.06
CA ILE A 302 26.81 1.97 -1.94
C ILE A 302 25.79 2.24 -3.06
N PHE A 303 25.47 3.50 -3.35
CA PHE A 303 24.52 3.86 -4.40
C PHE A 303 24.97 3.43 -5.79
N TYR A 304 26.25 3.62 -6.12
CA TYR A 304 26.82 3.18 -7.39
C TYR A 304 27.01 1.67 -7.51
N ALA A 305 27.09 0.94 -6.38
CA ALA A 305 27.28 -0.51 -6.38
C ALA A 305 26.02 -1.28 -6.81
N ILE A 306 24.83 -0.67 -6.66
CA ILE A 306 23.56 -1.38 -6.79
C ILE A 306 23.07 -1.40 -8.23
N ASN A 307 22.96 -2.60 -8.80
CA ASN A 307 22.29 -2.82 -10.09
C ASN A 307 20.79 -2.94 -9.87
N LYS A 308 20.06 -1.84 -10.14
CA LYS A 308 18.61 -1.75 -9.90
C LYS A 308 17.83 -2.71 -10.80
N GLU A 309 18.27 -2.96 -12.04
CA GLU A 309 17.62 -3.92 -12.94
C GLU A 309 17.68 -5.34 -12.37
N SER A 310 18.81 -5.72 -11.76
CA SER A 310 18.93 -7.00 -11.06
C SER A 310 18.02 -7.08 -9.85
N VAL A 311 17.85 -5.97 -9.12
CA VAL A 311 16.91 -5.89 -7.99
C VAL A 311 15.47 -6.05 -8.49
N VAL A 312 15.05 -5.31 -9.51
CA VAL A 312 13.73 -5.43 -10.15
C VAL A 312 13.46 -6.87 -10.58
N LYS A 313 14.42 -7.48 -11.29
CA LYS A 313 14.27 -8.85 -11.78
C LYS A 313 14.03 -9.85 -10.66
N ALA A 314 14.75 -9.72 -9.56
CA ALA A 314 14.61 -10.65 -8.44
C ALA A 314 13.34 -10.39 -7.60
N ALA A 315 13.02 -9.12 -7.36
CA ALA A 315 11.92 -8.74 -6.49
C ALA A 315 10.55 -8.88 -7.16
N THR A 316 10.45 -8.59 -8.48
CA THR A 316 9.18 -8.48 -9.20
C THR A 316 9.08 -9.40 -10.41
N SER A 317 9.93 -10.44 -10.49
CA SER A 317 10.05 -11.30 -11.68
C SER A 317 10.34 -10.51 -12.99
N GLY A 318 10.82 -9.27 -12.87
CA GLY A 318 11.12 -8.38 -13.99
C GLY A 318 9.98 -7.47 -14.42
N TYR A 319 8.81 -7.55 -13.80
CA TYR A 319 7.63 -6.77 -14.17
C TYR A 319 7.55 -5.38 -13.51
N GLY A 320 8.38 -5.11 -12.49
CA GLY A 320 8.52 -3.77 -11.91
C GLY A 320 9.29 -2.80 -12.79
N THR A 321 9.36 -1.55 -12.37
CA THR A 321 10.08 -0.47 -13.09
C THR A 321 11.17 0.10 -12.20
N VAL A 322 12.38 0.30 -12.72
CA VAL A 322 13.46 1.01 -11.99
C VAL A 322 12.99 2.40 -11.57
N ALA A 323 13.24 2.75 -10.32
CA ALA A 323 12.86 4.04 -9.75
C ALA A 323 14.07 5.00 -9.62
N TYR A 324 13.80 6.27 -9.89
CA TYR A 324 14.69 7.40 -9.63
C TYR A 324 13.98 8.48 -8.80
N GLU A 325 12.67 8.46 -8.81
CA GLU A 325 11.77 9.35 -8.09
C GLU A 325 11.17 8.64 -6.88
N TYR A 326 10.68 9.42 -5.92
CA TYR A 326 9.97 8.88 -4.76
C TYR A 326 8.52 8.47 -5.08
N MET A 327 7.90 9.14 -6.02
CA MET A 327 6.55 8.83 -6.53
C MET A 327 6.54 8.83 -8.04
N LEU A 328 5.66 8.02 -8.62
CA LEU A 328 5.48 7.96 -10.06
C LEU A 328 4.89 9.27 -10.60
N PRO A 329 5.60 9.98 -11.49
CA PRO A 329 5.08 11.20 -12.10
C PRO A 329 3.83 11.00 -12.96
N ASP A 330 3.56 9.76 -13.38
CA ASP A 330 2.34 9.39 -14.11
C ASP A 330 1.10 9.54 -13.23
N TYR A 331 1.23 9.34 -11.91
CA TYR A 331 0.13 9.43 -10.95
C TYR A 331 0.13 10.74 -10.16
N VAL A 332 1.29 11.39 -10.00
CA VAL A 332 1.42 12.60 -9.16
C VAL A 332 2.03 13.73 -9.96
N ALA A 333 1.21 14.67 -10.41
CA ALA A 333 1.64 15.77 -11.27
C ALA A 333 2.75 16.64 -10.67
N THR A 334 2.83 16.72 -9.34
CA THR A 334 3.84 17.50 -8.60
C THR A 334 5.10 16.67 -8.26
N ALA A 335 5.17 15.39 -8.66
CA ALA A 335 6.34 14.56 -8.42
C ALA A 335 7.51 14.99 -9.32
N PRO A 336 8.74 15.09 -8.77
CA PRO A 336 9.95 15.34 -9.54
C PRO A 336 10.15 14.30 -10.65
N ARG A 337 10.77 14.70 -11.75
CA ARG A 337 11.04 13.83 -12.91
C ARG A 337 12.52 13.72 -13.16
N ALA A 338 13.05 12.50 -13.20
CA ALA A 338 14.46 12.25 -13.52
C ALA A 338 14.82 12.75 -14.93
N SER A 339 13.86 12.70 -15.86
CA SER A 339 14.02 13.20 -17.23
C SER A 339 14.39 14.68 -17.32
N ASP A 340 14.07 15.48 -16.30
CA ASP A 340 14.35 16.91 -16.30
C ASP A 340 15.79 17.25 -15.90
N GLY A 341 16.55 16.24 -15.41
CA GLY A 341 17.96 16.39 -15.05
C GLY A 341 18.22 17.37 -13.89
N ARG A 342 17.21 17.67 -13.06
CA ARG A 342 17.29 18.66 -11.98
C ARG A 342 17.77 18.10 -10.65
N PHE A 343 17.93 16.77 -10.55
CA PHE A 343 18.52 16.08 -9.40
C PHE A 343 19.42 14.95 -9.88
N LYS A 344 20.35 14.53 -9.02
CA LYS A 344 21.30 13.46 -9.35
C LYS A 344 20.61 12.10 -9.26
N THR A 345 20.73 11.31 -10.32
CA THR A 345 20.37 9.90 -10.36
C THR A 345 21.61 9.02 -10.18
N TYR A 346 21.39 7.80 -9.69
CA TYR A 346 22.46 6.82 -9.47
C TYR A 346 22.11 5.53 -10.20
N ASP A 347 22.95 5.19 -11.19
CA ASP A 347 22.93 3.94 -11.90
C ASP A 347 24.14 3.09 -11.47
N TYR A 348 24.06 1.79 -11.66
CA TYR A 348 25.19 0.91 -11.42
C TYR A 348 26.42 1.37 -12.18
N ASN A 349 27.50 1.64 -11.45
CA ASN A 349 28.75 2.08 -12.02
C ASN A 349 29.92 1.62 -11.13
N LYS A 350 30.55 0.54 -11.56
CA LYS A 350 31.64 -0.09 -10.81
C LYS A 350 32.82 0.85 -10.60
N ASP A 351 33.21 1.62 -11.63
CA ASP A 351 34.34 2.53 -11.55
C ASP A 351 34.07 3.71 -10.61
N ALA A 352 32.85 4.29 -10.69
CA ALA A 352 32.43 5.35 -9.78
C ALA A 352 32.31 4.84 -8.32
N CYS A 353 31.85 3.61 -8.12
CA CYS A 353 31.81 2.97 -6.82
C CYS A 353 33.24 2.84 -6.25
N HIS A 354 34.14 2.27 -7.02
CA HIS A 354 35.54 2.08 -6.62
C HIS A 354 36.21 3.43 -6.29
N GLN A 355 36.03 4.44 -7.15
CA GLN A 355 36.59 5.78 -6.90
C GLN A 355 36.00 6.40 -5.63
N ALA A 356 34.71 6.23 -5.37
CA ALA A 356 34.09 6.73 -4.14
C ALA A 356 34.65 6.06 -2.87
N LEU A 357 35.00 4.78 -2.92
CA LEU A 357 35.69 4.09 -1.82
C LEU A 357 37.11 4.61 -1.58
N LEU A 358 37.86 4.88 -2.66
CA LEU A 358 39.17 5.54 -2.56
C LEU A 358 39.04 6.95 -1.97
N ASP A 359 38.05 7.73 -2.43
CA ASP A 359 37.77 9.08 -1.92
C ASP A 359 37.29 9.04 -0.45
N ALA A 360 36.73 7.94 0.00
CA ALA A 360 36.38 7.69 1.40
C ALA A 360 37.61 7.41 2.29
N GLY A 361 38.79 7.19 1.67
CA GLY A 361 40.06 6.97 2.36
C GLY A 361 40.48 5.50 2.48
N PHE A 362 39.82 4.58 1.79
CA PHE A 362 40.18 3.15 1.79
C PHE A 362 41.30 2.88 0.78
N SER A 363 42.22 1.99 1.13
CA SER A 363 43.25 1.51 0.20
C SER A 363 42.69 0.38 -0.69
N GLU A 364 43.39 0.12 -1.81
CA GLU A 364 43.08 -1.01 -2.70
C GLU A 364 43.06 -2.35 -1.96
N GLU A 365 43.96 -2.53 -0.99
CA GLU A 365 44.05 -3.75 -0.18
C GLU A 365 42.80 -3.90 0.72
N GLN A 366 42.32 -2.80 1.30
CA GLN A 366 41.11 -2.80 2.13
C GLN A 366 39.86 -3.07 1.28
N ILE A 367 39.76 -2.47 0.11
CA ILE A 367 38.66 -2.72 -0.83
C ILE A 367 38.67 -4.19 -1.28
N ALA A 368 39.83 -4.73 -1.63
CA ALA A 368 39.95 -6.12 -2.03
C ALA A 368 39.66 -7.10 -0.88
N ALA A 369 39.91 -6.73 0.37
CA ALA A 369 39.58 -7.51 1.57
C ALA A 369 38.09 -7.45 1.93
N GLY A 370 37.38 -6.48 1.43
CA GLY A 370 35.97 -6.21 1.72
C GLY A 370 35.75 -5.26 2.90
N ILE A 371 35.09 -4.15 2.64
CA ILE A 371 34.72 -3.12 3.63
C ILE A 371 33.37 -3.48 4.22
N ASN A 372 33.32 -3.76 5.53
CA ASN A 372 32.06 -4.06 6.19
C ASN A 372 31.22 -2.80 6.36
N VAL A 373 30.08 -2.74 5.69
CA VAL A 373 29.13 -1.60 5.70
C VAL A 373 27.89 -1.84 6.57
N GLY A 374 27.86 -2.95 7.34
CA GLY A 374 26.81 -3.23 8.30
C GLY A 374 25.76 -4.22 7.82
N THR A 375 24.52 -4.05 8.28
CA THR A 375 23.41 -4.97 8.06
C THR A 375 22.28 -4.29 7.29
N ILE A 376 21.71 -5.00 6.31
CA ILE A 376 20.51 -4.63 5.60
C ILE A 376 19.32 -5.29 6.32
N LEU A 377 18.53 -4.49 7.00
CA LEU A 377 17.31 -4.92 7.70
C LEU A 377 16.12 -4.91 6.75
N THR A 378 15.30 -5.94 6.77
CA THR A 378 14.02 -5.99 6.07
C THR A 378 13.06 -6.92 6.77
N TYR A 379 11.81 -6.96 6.34
CA TYR A 379 10.78 -7.80 6.92
C TYR A 379 10.05 -8.62 5.86
N ASN A 380 9.20 -9.53 6.34
CA ASN A 380 8.50 -10.59 5.63
C ASN A 380 9.36 -11.83 5.35
N ALA A 381 8.70 -12.89 4.90
CA ALA A 381 9.32 -14.19 4.62
C ALA A 381 10.36 -14.09 3.49
N ASP A 382 11.25 -15.09 3.41
CA ASP A 382 12.34 -15.16 2.43
C ASP A 382 11.90 -15.03 0.96
N THR A 383 10.64 -15.31 0.66
CA THR A 383 10.06 -15.20 -0.68
C THR A 383 9.50 -13.81 -1.00
N ALA A 384 9.39 -12.92 0.00
CA ALA A 384 8.85 -11.59 -0.19
C ALA A 384 9.74 -10.72 -1.09
N PRO A 385 9.18 -9.82 -1.91
CA PRO A 385 9.95 -8.97 -2.81
C PRO A 385 11.09 -8.18 -2.13
N LYS A 386 10.84 -7.66 -0.93
CA LYS A 386 11.84 -6.89 -0.17
C LYS A 386 13.03 -7.74 0.30
N ALA A 387 12.76 -8.98 0.74
CA ALA A 387 13.80 -9.91 1.14
C ALA A 387 14.67 -10.30 -0.05
N LYS A 388 14.07 -10.59 -1.20
CA LYS A 388 14.79 -10.85 -2.46
C LYS A 388 15.64 -9.64 -2.88
N ALA A 389 15.10 -8.42 -2.79
CA ALA A 389 15.84 -7.20 -3.05
C ALA A 389 17.07 -7.06 -2.14
N ALA A 390 16.91 -7.27 -0.83
CA ALA A 390 18.01 -7.17 0.14
C ALA A 390 19.15 -8.14 -0.17
N VAL A 391 18.84 -9.40 -0.54
CA VAL A 391 19.83 -10.41 -0.93
C VAL A 391 20.58 -10.00 -2.21
N VAL A 392 19.88 -9.46 -3.21
CA VAL A 392 20.54 -8.96 -4.44
C VAL A 392 21.41 -7.73 -4.14
N ILE A 393 20.96 -6.82 -3.28
CA ILE A 393 21.77 -5.67 -2.85
C ILE A 393 23.04 -6.15 -2.14
N GLN A 394 22.94 -7.13 -1.23
CA GLN A 394 24.10 -7.76 -0.58
C GLN A 394 25.11 -8.28 -1.60
N ALA A 395 24.64 -8.99 -2.62
CA ALA A 395 25.51 -9.51 -3.69
C ALA A 395 26.17 -8.38 -4.48
N CYS A 396 25.41 -7.33 -4.86
CA CYS A 396 25.95 -6.16 -5.54
C CYS A 396 27.04 -5.46 -4.73
N LEU A 397 26.85 -5.32 -3.42
CA LEU A 397 27.86 -4.75 -2.53
C LEU A 397 29.12 -5.61 -2.49
N ALA A 398 28.97 -6.94 -2.37
CA ALA A 398 30.08 -7.88 -2.33
C ALA A 398 30.94 -7.85 -3.63
N GLU A 399 30.30 -7.76 -4.79
CA GLU A 399 30.96 -7.63 -6.09
C GLU A 399 31.77 -6.34 -6.24
N ASN A 400 31.47 -5.33 -5.42
CA ASN A 400 32.09 -4.02 -5.43
C ASN A 400 32.96 -3.74 -4.18
N GLY A 401 33.44 -4.77 -3.49
CA GLY A 401 34.39 -4.65 -2.39
C GLY A 401 33.78 -4.21 -1.06
N MET A 402 32.47 -4.39 -0.88
CA MET A 402 31.76 -4.10 0.36
C MET A 402 31.07 -5.37 0.91
N ILE A 403 31.06 -5.52 2.22
CA ILE A 403 30.43 -6.66 2.91
C ILE A 403 29.24 -6.13 3.71
N ALA A 404 28.06 -6.70 3.48
CA ALA A 404 26.87 -6.46 4.28
C ALA A 404 26.23 -7.79 4.71
N ASN A 405 25.59 -7.80 5.88
CA ASN A 405 24.70 -8.88 6.26
C ASN A 405 23.26 -8.55 5.85
N VAL A 406 22.40 -9.59 5.74
CA VAL A 406 20.96 -9.41 5.57
C VAL A 406 20.27 -9.99 6.80
N GLU A 407 19.39 -9.21 7.38
CA GLU A 407 18.53 -9.62 8.49
C GLU A 407 17.07 -9.45 8.09
N ILE A 408 16.32 -10.55 8.13
CA ILE A 408 14.89 -10.59 7.78
C ILE A 408 14.12 -10.90 9.05
N GLY A 409 13.20 -10.03 9.43
CA GLY A 409 12.42 -10.15 10.66
C GLY A 409 10.91 -10.03 10.46
N GLU A 410 10.17 -10.32 11.52
CA GLU A 410 8.72 -10.11 11.56
C GLU A 410 8.39 -8.61 11.51
N THR A 411 7.26 -8.27 10.89
CA THR A 411 6.86 -6.89 10.61
C THR A 411 6.86 -5.98 11.85
N GLY A 412 6.26 -6.42 12.95
CA GLY A 412 6.15 -5.61 14.17
C GLY A 412 7.51 -5.24 14.76
N PRO A 413 8.35 -6.22 15.15
CA PRO A 413 9.69 -5.96 15.69
C PRO A 413 10.61 -5.16 14.76
N VAL A 414 10.57 -5.41 13.45
CA VAL A 414 11.35 -4.63 12.49
C VAL A 414 10.88 -3.18 12.45
N THR A 415 9.57 -2.94 12.43
CA THR A 415 9.01 -1.59 12.45
C THR A 415 9.42 -0.83 13.71
N GLU A 416 9.40 -1.48 14.88
CA GLU A 416 9.87 -0.86 16.13
C GLU A 416 11.34 -0.44 16.05
N ARG A 417 12.20 -1.27 15.47
CA ARG A 417 13.62 -0.93 15.26
C ARG A 417 13.80 0.22 14.28
N LEU A 418 13.02 0.27 13.22
CA LEU A 418 13.04 1.38 12.26
C LEU A 418 12.68 2.70 12.95
N TYR A 419 11.60 2.73 13.75
CA TYR A 419 11.20 3.91 14.52
C TYR A 419 12.24 4.32 15.58
N ALA A 420 12.94 3.34 16.15
CA ALA A 420 14.02 3.60 17.11
C ALA A 420 15.34 4.00 16.45
N LEU A 421 15.43 4.03 15.10
CA LEU A 421 16.65 4.22 14.32
C LEU A 421 17.75 3.18 14.65
N ASP A 422 17.33 1.97 15.04
CA ASP A 422 18.20 0.83 15.36
C ASP A 422 18.43 -0.05 14.13
N TYR A 423 19.09 0.51 13.13
CA TYR A 423 19.46 -0.19 11.90
C TYR A 423 20.65 0.51 11.20
N ASP A 424 21.35 -0.19 10.32
CA ASP A 424 22.40 0.37 9.46
C ASP A 424 21.85 0.79 8.10
N MET A 425 21.25 -0.16 7.41
CA MET A 425 20.52 0.01 6.16
C MET A 425 19.20 -0.74 6.24
N CYS A 426 18.21 -0.33 5.47
CA CYS A 426 16.95 -1.06 5.38
C CYS A 426 16.41 -1.07 3.95
N VAL A 427 15.82 -2.19 3.53
CA VAL A 427 14.94 -2.22 2.35
C VAL A 427 13.52 -2.03 2.86
N TYR A 428 12.94 -0.90 2.48
CA TYR A 428 11.62 -0.47 2.93
C TYR A 428 10.75 -0.05 1.74
N SER A 429 9.47 0.12 1.97
CA SER A 429 8.53 0.63 0.97
C SER A 429 7.65 1.71 1.55
N ASP A 430 7.27 2.65 0.71
CA ASP A 430 6.15 3.53 0.98
C ASP A 430 5.09 3.34 -0.12
N SER A 431 3.82 3.33 0.27
CA SER A 431 2.73 3.36 -0.70
C SER A 431 2.42 4.81 -0.98
N GLY A 432 2.59 5.20 -2.25
CA GLY A 432 2.27 6.54 -2.69
C GLY A 432 0.78 6.84 -2.47
N ASN A 433 0.50 8.03 -1.96
CA ASN A 433 -0.78 8.67 -2.22
C ASN A 433 -0.66 9.49 -3.52
N TYR A 434 -1.68 10.25 -3.87
CA TYR A 434 -1.70 11.07 -5.10
C TYR A 434 -1.27 12.52 -4.83
N ASP A 435 -0.49 12.75 -3.76
CA ASP A 435 0.13 14.04 -3.44
C ASP A 435 1.57 13.84 -2.95
N TYR A 436 2.50 14.58 -3.54
CA TYR A 436 3.93 14.46 -3.21
C TYR A 436 4.26 14.87 -1.76
N ASN A 437 3.35 15.55 -1.07
CA ASN A 437 3.52 15.84 0.35
C ASN A 437 3.69 14.58 1.22
N ASN A 438 3.39 13.39 0.71
CA ASN A 438 3.67 12.13 1.38
C ASN A 438 5.16 11.96 1.75
N ILE A 439 6.07 12.60 1.01
CA ILE A 439 7.52 12.63 1.33
C ILE A 439 7.79 13.18 2.74
N ARG A 440 6.86 13.99 3.29
CA ARG A 440 6.92 14.50 4.66
C ARG A 440 7.18 13.38 5.68
N GLN A 441 6.58 12.23 5.50
CA GLN A 441 6.76 11.07 6.40
C GLN A 441 8.22 10.61 6.50
N GLN A 442 9.03 10.91 5.50
CA GLN A 442 10.44 10.52 5.46
C GLN A 442 11.41 11.60 5.94
N VAL A 443 10.97 12.86 6.01
CA VAL A 443 11.87 13.99 6.22
C VAL A 443 11.44 14.97 7.30
N ASP A 444 10.22 14.86 7.83
CA ASP A 444 9.72 15.76 8.88
C ASP A 444 9.92 15.14 10.27
N SER A 445 10.58 15.90 11.18
CA SER A 445 10.90 15.45 12.55
C SER A 445 9.70 15.13 13.41
N GLU A 446 8.58 15.75 13.12
CA GLU A 446 7.35 15.57 13.87
C GLU A 446 6.45 14.51 13.25
N SER A 447 6.80 14.00 12.07
CA SER A 447 6.05 12.95 11.40
C SER A 447 6.29 11.60 12.06
N VAL A 448 5.22 10.85 12.24
CA VAL A 448 5.31 9.43 12.60
C VAL A 448 5.74 8.66 11.36
N GLY A 449 6.87 7.97 11.40
CA GLY A 449 7.32 7.14 10.28
C GLY A 449 8.65 7.51 9.66
N MET A 450 9.45 8.32 10.34
CA MET A 450 10.79 8.67 9.91
C MET A 450 11.79 7.54 10.12
N TYR A 451 11.77 6.58 9.24
CA TYR A 451 12.63 5.41 9.43
C TYR A 451 13.95 5.49 8.69
N VAL A 452 14.07 6.37 7.69
CA VAL A 452 15.16 6.26 6.72
C VAL A 452 16.00 7.49 6.58
N VAL A 453 15.49 8.65 6.97
CA VAL A 453 16.26 9.89 7.04
C VAL A 453 16.46 10.26 8.50
N CYS A 454 17.64 9.98 9.01
CA CYS A 454 18.03 10.28 10.38
C CYS A 454 18.50 11.73 10.45
N TYR A 455 17.61 12.67 10.67
CA TYR A 455 18.02 14.07 10.71
C TYR A 455 18.07 14.70 12.11
N LYS A 456 17.68 13.98 13.16
CA LYS A 456 17.97 14.42 14.54
C LYS A 456 19.46 14.37 14.80
N ASP A 457 20.19 15.25 14.09
CA ASP A 457 21.64 15.31 14.08
C ASP A 457 22.08 16.63 14.68
N ASP A 458 22.66 16.61 15.89
CA ASP A 458 23.28 17.76 16.55
C ASP A 458 24.49 18.33 15.78
N LYS A 459 24.94 17.65 14.74
CA LYS A 459 26.16 17.98 13.99
C LYS A 459 25.94 18.83 12.75
N ASN A 460 24.69 19.18 12.40
CA ASN A 460 24.33 19.91 11.19
C ASN A 460 24.98 19.32 9.91
N THR A 461 24.95 17.99 9.79
CA THR A 461 25.54 17.27 8.64
C THR A 461 24.87 17.66 7.32
N PHE A 462 23.58 18.02 7.37
CA PHE A 462 22.79 18.48 6.24
C PHE A 462 21.98 19.72 6.62
N ASP A 463 21.53 20.48 5.62
CA ASP A 463 20.61 21.61 5.82
C ASP A 463 19.17 21.13 5.99
N TRP A 464 18.92 20.46 7.13
CA TRP A 464 17.60 19.91 7.47
C TRP A 464 16.53 21.00 7.60
N GLN A 465 16.91 22.19 8.10
CA GLN A 465 15.98 23.32 8.20
C GLN A 465 15.46 23.73 6.82
N LYS A 466 16.32 23.71 5.79
CA LYS A 466 15.90 24.00 4.42
C LYS A 466 15.00 22.90 3.88
N ILE A 467 15.30 21.63 4.17
CA ILE A 467 14.47 20.48 3.76
C ILE A 467 13.07 20.59 4.37
N GLU A 468 12.94 20.81 5.68
CA GLU A 468 11.66 21.02 6.35
C GLU A 468 10.90 22.24 5.78
N ASN A 469 11.59 23.36 5.58
CA ASN A 469 10.98 24.55 4.98
C ASN A 469 10.43 24.29 3.57
N LEU A 470 11.11 23.49 2.75
CA LEU A 470 10.61 23.12 1.41
C LEU A 470 9.37 22.22 1.49
N VAL A 471 9.32 21.29 2.45
CA VAL A 471 8.12 20.50 2.72
C VAL A 471 6.94 21.41 3.06
N ASP A 472 7.14 22.37 3.97
CA ASP A 472 6.10 23.31 4.38
C ASP A 472 5.67 24.23 3.22
N GLN A 473 6.62 24.74 2.43
CA GLN A 473 6.30 25.54 1.25
C GLN A 473 5.50 24.75 0.22
N GLY A 474 5.84 23.47 -0.02
CA GLY A 474 5.11 22.61 -0.94
C GLY A 474 3.65 22.36 -0.51
N VAL A 475 3.39 22.36 0.80
CA VAL A 475 2.02 22.25 1.35
C VAL A 475 1.24 23.56 1.20
N LEU A 476 1.90 24.70 1.38
CA LEU A 476 1.25 26.02 1.33
C LEU A 476 1.01 26.50 -0.12
N ALA A 477 1.85 26.06 -1.06
CA ALA A 477 1.69 26.44 -2.47
C ALA A 477 0.46 25.76 -3.09
N THR A 478 -0.32 26.52 -3.84
CA THR A 478 -1.56 26.06 -4.50
C THR A 478 -1.40 25.83 -6.00
N ASP A 479 -0.41 26.47 -6.62
CA ASP A 479 -0.09 26.30 -8.04
C ASP A 479 0.71 25.01 -8.28
N THR A 480 0.25 24.18 -9.21
CA THR A 480 0.87 22.85 -9.48
C THR A 480 2.31 22.98 -9.94
N LYS A 481 2.63 24.01 -10.76
CA LYS A 481 4.00 24.21 -11.26
C LYS A 481 4.92 24.67 -10.14
N GLU A 482 4.46 25.60 -9.31
CA GLU A 482 5.21 26.04 -8.14
C GLU A 482 5.50 24.88 -7.20
N ARG A 483 4.51 24.05 -6.89
CA ARG A 483 4.68 22.83 -6.08
C ARG A 483 5.70 21.86 -6.72
N TYR A 484 5.61 21.65 -8.03
CA TYR A 484 6.58 20.82 -8.75
C TYR A 484 8.00 21.35 -8.60
N ASP A 485 8.21 22.66 -8.72
CA ASP A 485 9.54 23.27 -8.59
C ASP A 485 10.08 23.12 -7.16
N ILE A 486 9.25 23.36 -6.14
CA ILE A 486 9.59 23.19 -4.72
C ILE A 486 9.95 21.74 -4.43
N TYR A 487 9.11 20.78 -4.82
CA TYR A 487 9.36 19.36 -4.56
C TYR A 487 10.55 18.80 -5.36
N THR A 488 10.86 19.38 -6.52
CA THR A 488 12.07 19.01 -7.28
C THR A 488 13.32 19.48 -6.55
N GLU A 489 13.34 20.69 -5.98
CA GLU A 489 14.42 21.17 -5.13
C GLU A 489 14.57 20.31 -3.87
N LEU A 490 13.45 20.01 -3.19
CA LEU A 490 13.42 19.13 -2.04
C LEU A 490 14.02 17.76 -2.35
N TRP A 491 13.60 17.13 -3.44
CA TRP A 491 14.10 15.82 -3.84
C TRP A 491 15.60 15.85 -4.21
N SER A 492 16.05 16.90 -4.88
CA SER A 492 17.48 17.11 -5.13
C SER A 492 18.30 17.13 -3.85
N MET A 493 17.84 17.87 -2.83
CA MET A 493 18.51 17.92 -1.52
C MET A 493 18.52 16.57 -0.83
N ILE A 494 17.42 15.83 -0.88
CA ILE A 494 17.33 14.48 -0.29
C ILE A 494 18.32 13.53 -0.98
N MET A 495 18.39 13.55 -2.32
CA MET A 495 19.34 12.72 -3.08
C MET A 495 20.80 13.09 -2.76
N ASP A 496 21.09 14.35 -2.46
CA ASP A 496 22.42 14.80 -2.06
C ASP A 496 22.82 14.28 -0.67
N THR A 497 21.88 13.94 0.21
CA THR A 497 22.18 13.29 1.49
C THR A 497 22.69 11.87 1.31
N LYS A 498 22.30 11.18 0.26
CA LYS A 498 22.58 9.76 -0.01
C LYS A 498 22.08 8.85 1.10
N THR A 499 20.91 9.17 1.65
CA THR A 499 20.27 8.37 2.71
C THR A 499 19.09 7.55 2.18
N ILE A 500 18.50 7.94 1.05
CA ILE A 500 17.41 7.21 0.38
C ILE A 500 17.84 6.94 -1.07
N LEU A 501 17.94 5.68 -1.46
CA LEU A 501 18.11 5.27 -2.86
C LEU A 501 16.81 4.64 -3.35
N PRO A 502 16.06 5.28 -4.25
CA PRO A 502 14.97 4.63 -4.96
C PRO A 502 15.47 3.41 -5.72
N LEU A 503 14.78 2.29 -5.58
CA LEU A 503 15.14 1.03 -6.21
C LEU A 503 14.19 0.72 -7.38
N TYR A 504 12.89 0.55 -7.04
CA TYR A 504 11.89 0.23 -8.05
C TYR A 504 10.47 0.58 -7.58
N HIS A 505 9.59 0.75 -8.56
CA HIS A 505 8.14 0.69 -8.39
C HIS A 505 7.67 -0.70 -8.76
N GLY A 506 6.74 -1.24 -7.99
CA GLY A 506 6.16 -2.56 -8.23
C GLY A 506 5.28 -2.60 -9.48
N ALA A 507 4.72 -3.77 -9.72
CA ALA A 507 3.64 -3.96 -10.68
C ALA A 507 2.49 -4.70 -10.01
N VAL A 508 1.27 -4.42 -10.43
CA VAL A 508 0.06 -5.11 -10.00
C VAL A 508 -0.47 -5.93 -11.17
N GLY A 509 -0.48 -7.24 -10.99
CA GLY A 509 -1.10 -8.16 -11.93
C GLY A 509 -2.61 -8.21 -11.69
N ILE A 510 -3.40 -8.07 -12.75
CA ILE A 510 -4.85 -8.11 -12.70
C ILE A 510 -5.35 -9.05 -13.77
N ALA A 511 -6.17 -10.05 -13.40
CA ALA A 511 -6.79 -10.98 -14.33
C ALA A 511 -8.27 -11.18 -14.01
N TRP A 512 -9.08 -11.46 -15.02
CA TRP A 512 -10.52 -11.66 -14.86
C TRP A 512 -11.07 -12.77 -15.76
N SER A 513 -12.17 -13.38 -15.33
CA SER A 513 -12.84 -14.46 -16.04
C SER A 513 -13.61 -13.95 -17.27
N ASP A 514 -14.02 -14.85 -18.15
CA ASP A 514 -14.89 -14.55 -19.29
C ASP A 514 -16.35 -14.25 -18.89
N ARG A 515 -16.69 -14.47 -17.61
CA ARG A 515 -18.00 -14.14 -17.06
C ARG A 515 -18.22 -12.63 -16.89
N VAL A 516 -17.14 -11.85 -16.83
CA VAL A 516 -17.21 -10.42 -16.51
C VAL A 516 -16.60 -9.53 -17.59
N LYS A 517 -17.12 -8.31 -17.66
CA LYS A 517 -16.56 -7.20 -18.43
C LYS A 517 -16.11 -6.14 -17.43
N ILE A 518 -14.90 -5.63 -17.61
CA ILE A 518 -14.32 -4.54 -16.81
C ILE A 518 -14.32 -3.27 -17.67
N ASP A 519 -14.92 -2.20 -17.20
CA ASP A 519 -15.00 -0.93 -17.93
C ASP A 519 -13.82 0.00 -17.60
N SER A 520 -13.31 -0.05 -16.36
CA SER A 520 -12.12 0.68 -15.91
C SER A 520 -11.25 -0.18 -15.01
N ILE A 521 -9.92 -0.05 -15.13
CA ILE A 521 -8.95 -0.77 -14.30
C ILE A 521 -8.21 0.23 -13.44
N ASN A 522 -8.50 0.18 -12.14
CA ASN A 522 -7.81 0.95 -11.12
C ASN A 522 -6.95 -0.01 -10.28
N PRO A 523 -5.62 0.14 -10.29
CA PRO A 523 -4.73 -0.87 -9.72
C PRO A 523 -4.70 -0.93 -8.19
N PHE A 524 -5.17 0.11 -7.50
CA PHE A 524 -5.23 0.12 -6.03
C PHE A 524 -6.66 0.04 -5.49
N TYR A 525 -7.55 0.89 -6.01
CA TYR A 525 -8.94 1.01 -5.56
C TYR A 525 -9.90 0.70 -6.70
N TYR A 526 -10.00 -0.59 -7.08
CA TYR A 526 -10.97 -1.00 -8.09
C TYR A 526 -12.40 -0.77 -7.60
N HIS A 527 -13.27 -0.32 -8.49
CA HIS A 527 -14.67 -0.13 -8.20
C HIS A 527 -15.48 -1.30 -8.75
N LEU A 528 -16.26 -1.97 -7.87
CA LEU A 528 -17.16 -3.04 -8.31
C LEU A 528 -18.24 -2.54 -9.27
N THR A 529 -18.53 -1.25 -9.26
CA THR A 529 -19.44 -0.59 -10.22
C THR A 529 -18.90 -0.57 -11.65
N ASP A 530 -17.59 -0.73 -11.85
CA ASP A 530 -16.95 -0.82 -13.16
C ASP A 530 -16.98 -2.25 -13.72
N ILE A 531 -17.55 -3.20 -12.96
CA ILE A 531 -17.65 -4.61 -13.31
C ILE A 531 -19.11 -4.95 -13.65
N SER A 532 -19.31 -5.62 -14.77
CA SER A 532 -20.62 -6.12 -15.20
C SER A 532 -20.50 -7.53 -15.74
N TRP A 533 -21.62 -8.26 -15.83
CA TRP A 533 -21.63 -9.56 -16.46
C TRP A 533 -21.37 -9.44 -17.97
N ALA A 534 -20.50 -10.28 -18.49
CA ALA A 534 -20.33 -10.41 -19.94
C ALA A 534 -21.63 -10.93 -20.58
N LYS A 535 -21.97 -10.45 -21.78
CA LYS A 535 -23.20 -10.82 -22.49
C LYS A 535 -23.06 -12.19 -23.13
#